data_f57385506eb6932bdcf064d797fb7934
#
_entry.id   f57385506eb6932bdcf064d797fb7934
#
_cell.length_a   1.000
_cell.length_b   1.000
_cell.length_c   1.000
_cell.angle_alpha   90.00
_cell.angle_beta   90.00
_cell.angle_gamma   90.00
#
_symmetry.space_group_name_H-M   'P 1'
#
loop_
_entity.id
_entity.type
_entity.pdbx_description
1 polymer ?
#
loop_
_entity_poly.entity_id
_entity_poly.type
_entity_poly.pdbx_seq_one_letter_code
_entity_poly.pdbx_strand_id
1 'polypeptide(L)'
;MPTCLINGVHLYYEMINEKSELGTLIFFNGVMASASSWKEQVKVFKKLGYRVIVHDLRGQLKSDKPQGPYSFKQHALDSAELLKALGIDKAHCIGTSYGGEVVLAMAVHTPEVVQSVSVINSVSELDETLIHYVASWKMMAQTYDGELFFRGMLPGVYHPHYLKKHKVMLNHRALAFKDTPKDYFDGQIALYDTFMSDLHLTPYLNTIKVPVLIVAGEEDVLKPRRFSDIMAREMPHAQYALIPECGHVTIFEKPEVLNSLLIGFILNQIK
;
A
#
# COMPACT_ATOMS: atom_id res chain seq x y z
N MET A 1 5.50 0.14 21.93
CA MET A 1 5.70 0.23 20.49
C MET A 1 5.61 1.71 20.12
N PRO A 2 6.47 2.23 19.22
CA PRO A 2 6.41 3.65 18.89
C PRO A 2 5.10 3.95 18.14
N THR A 3 4.35 4.90 18.69
CA THR A 3 3.15 5.49 18.08
C THR A 3 3.26 6.99 18.11
N CYS A 4 2.65 7.67 17.15
CA CYS A 4 2.56 9.12 17.10
C CYS A 4 1.08 9.52 17.07
N LEU A 5 0.67 10.48 17.88
CA LEU A 5 -0.69 11.01 17.87
C LEU A 5 -0.81 12.01 16.71
N ILE A 6 -1.58 11.63 15.69
CA ILE A 6 -1.76 12.37 14.44
C ILE A 6 -3.26 12.52 14.18
N ASN A 7 -3.74 13.74 14.06
CA ASN A 7 -5.14 14.02 13.74
C ASN A 7 -6.15 13.21 14.58
N GLY A 8 -5.87 13.09 15.89
CA GLY A 8 -6.73 12.41 16.86
C GLY A 8 -6.64 10.89 16.86
N VAL A 9 -5.67 10.28 16.17
CA VAL A 9 -5.41 8.83 16.19
C VAL A 9 -3.94 8.53 16.44
N HIS A 10 -3.66 7.42 17.12
CA HIS A 10 -2.29 6.93 17.27
C HIS A 10 -1.92 6.10 16.05
N LEU A 11 -0.96 6.57 15.28
CA LEU A 11 -0.38 5.82 14.17
C LEU A 11 0.86 5.08 14.62
N TYR A 12 0.88 3.77 14.40
CA TYR A 12 2.08 2.96 14.61
C TYR A 12 3.09 3.16 13.49
N TYR A 13 4.36 3.31 13.86
CA TYR A 13 5.46 3.36 12.90
C TYR A 13 6.73 2.70 13.43
N GLU A 14 7.63 2.34 12.52
CA GLU A 14 9.02 1.97 12.81
C GLU A 14 9.93 2.82 11.92
N MET A 15 11.03 3.33 12.47
CA MET A 15 12.03 4.09 11.73
C MET A 15 13.39 3.38 11.83
N ILE A 16 14.00 3.17 10.67
CA ILE A 16 15.28 2.49 10.51
C ILE A 16 16.28 3.49 9.92
N ASN A 17 17.54 3.43 10.34
CA ASN A 17 18.60 4.37 9.93
C ASN A 17 18.18 5.85 10.16
N GLU A 18 17.66 6.14 11.33
CA GLU A 18 17.07 7.44 11.70
C GLU A 18 17.99 8.65 11.38
N LYS A 19 19.32 8.47 11.51
CA LYS A 19 20.31 9.51 11.26
C LYS A 19 20.80 9.60 9.80
N SER A 20 20.17 8.86 8.87
CA SER A 20 20.59 8.90 7.46
C SER A 20 20.30 10.24 6.82
N GLU A 21 21.26 10.72 6.01
CA GLU A 21 21.16 11.93 5.18
C GLU A 21 20.90 11.61 3.70
N LEU A 22 20.85 10.32 3.30
CA LEU A 22 20.67 9.89 1.92
C LEU A 22 19.23 10.09 1.39
N GLY A 23 18.31 10.45 2.27
CA GLY A 23 16.90 10.59 1.96
C GLY A 23 16.03 9.60 2.76
N THR A 24 14.72 9.82 2.70
CA THR A 24 13.74 9.04 3.45
C THR A 24 12.80 8.29 2.50
N LEU A 25 12.58 7.01 2.78
CA LEU A 25 11.51 6.23 2.17
C LEU A 25 10.43 5.96 3.21
N ILE A 26 9.17 6.09 2.81
CA ILE A 26 8.01 5.70 3.62
C ILE A 26 7.14 4.72 2.85
N PHE A 27 6.74 3.61 3.51
CA PHE A 27 6.01 2.50 2.90
C PHE A 27 4.56 2.44 3.37
N PHE A 28 3.64 2.29 2.42
CA PHE A 28 2.18 2.32 2.61
C PHE A 28 1.56 0.96 2.30
N ASN A 29 0.86 0.40 3.27
CA ASN A 29 0.34 -0.96 3.22
C ASN A 29 -0.91 -1.09 2.34
N GLY A 30 -1.07 -2.23 1.68
CA GLY A 30 -2.38 -2.70 1.23
C GLY A 30 -3.29 -3.05 2.42
N VAL A 31 -4.58 -3.28 2.16
CA VAL A 31 -5.60 -3.46 3.23
C VAL A 31 -5.26 -4.56 4.24
N MET A 32 -4.83 -5.73 3.82
CA MET A 32 -4.47 -6.85 4.73
C MET A 32 -2.99 -6.85 5.13
N ALA A 33 -2.22 -5.91 4.63
CA ALA A 33 -0.79 -5.81 4.91
C ALA A 33 -0.54 -4.98 6.17
N SER A 34 0.70 -4.99 6.63
CA SER A 34 1.19 -4.26 7.80
C SER A 34 2.58 -3.69 7.53
N ALA A 35 3.07 -2.88 8.44
CA ALA A 35 4.46 -2.43 8.46
C ALA A 35 5.44 -3.59 8.25
N SER A 36 5.20 -4.76 8.85
CA SER A 36 6.08 -5.94 8.71
C SER A 36 6.02 -6.62 7.33
N SER A 37 5.03 -6.29 6.50
CA SER A 37 4.92 -6.85 5.14
C SER A 37 6.05 -6.38 4.21
N TRP A 38 6.67 -5.26 4.52
CA TRP A 38 7.75 -4.66 3.74
C TRP A 38 9.16 -5.18 4.07
N LYS A 39 9.25 -6.28 4.81
CA LYS A 39 10.50 -6.85 5.32
C LYS A 39 11.61 -6.96 4.25
N GLU A 40 11.29 -7.46 3.06
CA GLU A 40 12.29 -7.66 2.00
C GLU A 40 12.74 -6.34 1.36
N GLN A 41 11.87 -5.34 1.27
CA GLN A 41 12.19 -3.99 0.80
C GLN A 41 13.01 -3.24 1.86
N VAL A 42 12.56 -3.25 3.10
CA VAL A 42 13.26 -2.63 4.25
C VAL A 42 14.68 -3.15 4.38
N LYS A 43 14.90 -4.47 4.26
CA LYS A 43 16.22 -5.09 4.33
C LYS A 43 17.21 -4.48 3.32
N VAL A 44 16.73 -4.26 2.09
CA VAL A 44 17.56 -3.71 1.01
C VAL A 44 17.87 -2.24 1.26
N PHE A 45 16.87 -1.39 1.48
CA PHE A 45 17.07 0.05 1.67
C PHE A 45 17.81 0.38 2.97
N LYS A 46 17.61 -0.41 4.03
CA LYS A 46 18.43 -0.33 5.24
C LYS A 46 19.92 -0.56 4.93
N LYS A 47 20.23 -1.59 4.10
CA LYS A 47 21.63 -1.90 3.72
C LYS A 47 22.24 -0.82 2.83
N LEU A 48 21.42 -0.17 1.99
CA LEU A 48 21.82 0.96 1.16
C LEU A 48 22.02 2.25 1.97
N GLY A 49 21.64 2.26 3.25
CA GLY A 49 21.86 3.39 4.14
C GLY A 49 20.71 4.43 4.18
N TYR A 50 19.62 4.22 3.49
CA TYR A 50 18.47 5.13 3.52
C TYR A 50 17.77 5.11 4.88
N ARG A 51 17.17 6.26 5.27
CA ARG A 51 16.15 6.29 6.32
C ARG A 51 14.89 5.62 5.78
N VAL A 52 14.37 4.65 6.54
CA VAL A 52 13.19 3.89 6.13
C VAL A 52 12.13 3.99 7.22
N ILE A 53 10.92 4.37 6.82
CA ILE A 53 9.74 4.40 7.68
C ILE A 53 8.75 3.37 7.15
N VAL A 54 8.29 2.47 8.01
CA VAL A 54 7.12 1.62 7.80
C VAL A 54 6.07 1.97 8.83
N HIS A 55 4.82 2.03 8.45
CA HIS A 55 3.74 2.39 9.37
C HIS A 55 2.45 1.66 9.02
N ASP A 56 1.56 1.58 9.98
CA ASP A 56 0.20 1.13 9.76
C ASP A 56 -0.71 2.36 9.61
N LEU A 57 -1.51 2.39 8.57
CA LEU A 57 -2.49 3.46 8.33
C LEU A 57 -3.58 3.46 9.41
N ARG A 58 -4.28 4.56 9.58
CA ARG A 58 -5.57 4.61 10.28
C ARG A 58 -6.45 3.43 9.82
N GLY A 59 -7.02 2.68 10.76
CA GLY A 59 -7.80 1.49 10.47
C GLY A 59 -6.98 0.19 10.33
N GLN A 60 -5.64 0.25 10.34
CA GLN A 60 -4.80 -0.94 10.21
C GLN A 60 -4.20 -1.37 11.56
N LEU A 61 -4.09 -2.64 11.74
CA LEU A 61 -3.40 -3.44 12.76
C LEU A 61 -3.04 -2.72 14.07
N LYS A 62 -1.84 -2.13 14.16
CA LYS A 62 -1.31 -1.52 15.40
C LYS A 62 -1.66 -0.04 15.53
N SER A 63 -2.23 0.58 14.49
CA SER A 63 -2.79 1.92 14.54
C SER A 63 -4.22 1.90 15.06
N ASP A 64 -4.71 3.04 15.53
CA ASP A 64 -6.08 3.20 15.94
C ASP A 64 -7.07 2.97 14.80
N LYS A 65 -8.23 2.43 15.13
CA LYS A 65 -9.30 2.04 14.21
C LYS A 65 -10.59 2.77 14.59
N PRO A 66 -10.65 4.12 14.43
CA PRO A 66 -11.86 4.85 14.67
C PRO A 66 -12.97 4.39 13.72
N GLN A 67 -14.22 4.74 14.03
CA GLN A 67 -15.34 4.45 13.14
C GLN A 67 -15.12 5.12 11.78
N GLY A 68 -15.27 4.32 10.70
CA GLY A 68 -15.19 4.80 9.31
C GLY A 68 -16.57 5.19 8.74
N PRO A 69 -16.66 5.41 7.40
CA PRO A 69 -15.53 5.39 6.47
C PRO A 69 -14.56 6.55 6.69
N TYR A 70 -13.33 6.41 6.17
CA TYR A 70 -12.32 7.48 6.12
C TYR A 70 -12.39 8.21 4.76
N SER A 71 -11.29 8.88 4.37
CA SER A 71 -11.06 9.34 2.99
C SER A 71 -9.59 9.19 2.60
N PHE A 72 -9.31 9.08 1.30
CA PHE A 72 -7.92 9.08 0.82
C PHE A 72 -7.22 10.39 1.13
N LYS A 73 -7.95 11.51 1.10
CA LYS A 73 -7.44 12.80 1.57
C LYS A 73 -7.05 12.77 3.06
N GLN A 74 -7.87 12.11 3.92
CA GLN A 74 -7.55 11.96 5.34
C GLN A 74 -6.29 11.13 5.54
N HIS A 75 -6.12 10.01 4.82
CA HIS A 75 -4.89 9.21 4.88
C HIS A 75 -3.66 10.00 4.41
N ALA A 76 -3.80 10.82 3.36
CA ALA A 76 -2.74 11.70 2.87
C ALA A 76 -2.32 12.72 3.94
N LEU A 77 -3.28 13.40 4.58
CA LEU A 77 -3.03 14.36 5.65
C LEU A 77 -2.41 13.70 6.89
N ASP A 78 -2.89 12.53 7.29
CA ASP A 78 -2.32 11.78 8.42
C ASP A 78 -0.85 11.43 8.16
N SER A 79 -0.54 11.01 6.94
CA SER A 79 0.83 10.61 6.56
C SER A 79 1.76 11.82 6.44
N ALA A 80 1.27 12.95 5.94
CA ALA A 80 2.02 14.20 5.89
C ALA A 80 2.34 14.72 7.30
N GLU A 81 1.36 14.72 8.21
CA GLU A 81 1.58 15.13 9.60
C GLU A 81 2.50 14.13 10.35
N LEU A 82 2.45 12.82 10.02
CA LEU A 82 3.41 11.86 10.57
C LEU A 82 4.84 12.20 10.14
N LEU A 83 5.09 12.48 8.85
CA LEU A 83 6.41 12.88 8.36
C LEU A 83 6.89 14.14 9.07
N LYS A 84 6.04 15.15 9.18
CA LYS A 84 6.33 16.42 9.87
C LYS A 84 6.65 16.22 11.36
N ALA A 85 5.87 15.39 12.07
CA ALA A 85 6.10 15.06 13.47
C ALA A 85 7.43 14.34 13.70
N LEU A 86 7.92 13.60 12.68
CA LEU A 86 9.22 12.92 12.67
C LEU A 86 10.38 13.81 12.16
N GLY A 87 10.13 15.10 11.86
CA GLY A 87 11.13 16.01 11.34
C GLY A 87 11.58 15.70 9.92
N ILE A 88 10.70 15.14 9.10
CA ILE A 88 10.98 14.76 7.71
C ILE A 88 10.29 15.76 6.77
N ASP A 89 11.07 16.52 6.03
CA ASP A 89 10.55 17.50 5.07
C ASP A 89 9.93 16.84 3.84
N LYS A 90 10.63 15.86 3.27
CA LYS A 90 10.16 15.10 2.09
C LYS A 90 10.57 13.64 2.15
N ALA A 91 9.74 12.78 1.56
CA ALA A 91 10.01 11.35 1.44
C ALA A 91 9.65 10.78 0.07
N HIS A 92 10.34 9.71 -0.33
CA HIS A 92 9.91 8.81 -1.40
C HIS A 92 8.77 7.96 -0.86
N CYS A 93 7.55 8.17 -1.36
CA CYS A 93 6.35 7.48 -0.91
C CYS A 93 6.12 6.22 -1.76
N ILE A 94 6.13 5.04 -1.14
CA ILE A 94 6.02 3.75 -1.83
C ILE A 94 4.79 3.03 -1.29
N GLY A 95 3.80 2.79 -2.15
CA GLY A 95 2.54 2.18 -1.74
C GLY A 95 2.14 0.99 -2.60
N THR A 96 1.60 -0.05 -1.96
CA THR A 96 1.02 -1.20 -2.64
C THR A 96 -0.48 -1.27 -2.42
N SER A 97 -1.24 -1.59 -3.47
CA SER A 97 -2.70 -1.74 -3.41
C SER A 97 -3.35 -0.48 -2.80
N TYR A 98 -4.10 -0.59 -1.71
CA TYR A 98 -4.68 0.54 -0.96
C TYR A 98 -3.64 1.61 -0.59
N GLY A 99 -2.43 1.19 -0.22
CA GLY A 99 -1.32 2.12 0.03
C GLY A 99 -0.87 2.87 -1.22
N GLY A 100 -1.06 2.29 -2.41
CA GLY A 100 -0.80 2.96 -3.69
C GLY A 100 -1.81 4.08 -3.97
N GLU A 101 -3.09 3.90 -3.64
CA GLU A 101 -4.10 4.96 -3.71
C GLU A 101 -3.76 6.10 -2.70
N VAL A 102 -3.28 5.73 -1.50
CA VAL A 102 -2.86 6.73 -0.51
C VAL A 102 -1.68 7.57 -1.00
N VAL A 103 -0.64 6.97 -1.62
CA VAL A 103 0.49 7.77 -2.12
C VAL A 103 0.12 8.64 -3.32
N LEU A 104 -0.84 8.21 -4.16
CA LEU A 104 -1.42 9.09 -5.19
C LEU A 104 -2.17 10.27 -4.55
N ALA A 105 -2.98 10.01 -3.53
CA ALA A 105 -3.67 11.05 -2.78
C ALA A 105 -2.69 12.03 -2.10
N MET A 106 -1.56 11.54 -1.58
CA MET A 106 -0.49 12.41 -1.05
C MET A 106 0.08 13.32 -2.13
N ALA A 107 0.38 12.78 -3.32
CA ALA A 107 0.91 13.58 -4.42
C ALA A 107 -0.08 14.66 -4.91
N VAL A 108 -1.38 14.45 -4.72
CA VAL A 108 -2.44 15.42 -5.05
C VAL A 108 -2.65 16.44 -3.93
N HIS A 109 -2.74 16.00 -2.68
CA HIS A 109 -3.21 16.83 -1.55
C HIS A 109 -2.10 17.38 -0.66
N THR A 110 -0.92 16.75 -0.64
CA THR A 110 0.24 17.13 0.20
C THR A 110 1.55 17.02 -0.58
N PRO A 111 1.64 17.58 -1.82
CA PRO A 111 2.80 17.41 -2.70
C PRO A 111 4.10 17.98 -2.11
N GLU A 112 4.00 18.90 -1.16
CA GLU A 112 5.15 19.54 -0.51
C GLU A 112 6.02 18.56 0.29
N VAL A 113 5.43 17.46 0.81
CA VAL A 113 6.16 16.44 1.58
C VAL A 113 6.55 15.22 0.72
N VAL A 114 6.18 15.22 -0.56
CA VAL A 114 6.43 14.10 -1.48
C VAL A 114 7.65 14.38 -2.35
N GLN A 115 8.67 13.51 -2.27
CA GLN A 115 9.85 13.56 -3.15
C GLN A 115 9.58 12.83 -4.47
N SER A 116 8.99 11.66 -4.41
CA SER A 116 8.50 10.85 -5.53
C SER A 116 7.46 9.86 -5.04
N VAL A 117 6.68 9.28 -5.95
CA VAL A 117 5.74 8.19 -5.64
C VAL A 117 6.06 6.93 -6.43
N SER A 118 5.95 5.77 -5.76
CA SER A 118 5.92 4.45 -6.41
C SER A 118 4.59 3.78 -6.10
N VAL A 119 3.80 3.54 -7.14
CA VAL A 119 2.45 3.00 -7.09
C VAL A 119 2.48 1.56 -7.57
N ILE A 120 2.22 0.60 -6.67
CA ILE A 120 2.40 -0.82 -6.94
C ILE A 120 1.04 -1.53 -6.88
N ASN A 121 0.63 -2.20 -7.97
CA ASN A 121 -0.62 -2.97 -8.03
C ASN A 121 -1.82 -2.17 -7.50
N SER A 122 -2.03 -0.96 -8.03
CA SER A 122 -3.00 0.00 -7.51
C SER A 122 -3.86 0.59 -8.62
N VAL A 123 -4.84 1.41 -8.25
CA VAL A 123 -5.80 2.01 -9.17
C VAL A 123 -6.06 3.48 -8.79
N SER A 124 -6.58 4.27 -9.72
CA SER A 124 -7.01 5.65 -9.46
C SER A 124 -8.52 5.84 -9.55
N GLU A 125 -9.23 4.81 -9.99
CA GLU A 125 -10.68 4.77 -10.14
C GLU A 125 -11.20 3.34 -9.95
N LEU A 126 -12.52 3.19 -9.82
CA LEU A 126 -13.20 1.90 -9.66
C LEU A 126 -13.92 1.49 -10.93
N ASP A 127 -14.03 0.18 -11.14
CA ASP A 127 -15.03 -0.41 -12.01
C ASP A 127 -15.94 -1.37 -11.22
N GLU A 128 -17.05 -1.80 -11.83
CA GLU A 128 -18.03 -2.67 -11.21
C GLU A 128 -17.42 -4.00 -10.73
N THR A 129 -16.47 -4.57 -11.48
CA THR A 129 -15.79 -5.81 -11.09
C THR A 129 -15.04 -5.64 -9.78
N LEU A 130 -14.26 -4.58 -9.66
CA LEU A 130 -13.47 -4.28 -8.47
C LEU A 130 -14.36 -3.94 -7.27
N ILE A 131 -15.46 -3.20 -7.49
CA ILE A 131 -16.47 -2.92 -6.45
C ILE A 131 -17.04 -4.25 -5.91
N HIS A 132 -17.43 -5.18 -6.78
CA HIS A 132 -17.97 -6.48 -6.37
C HIS A 132 -16.94 -7.36 -5.66
N TYR A 133 -15.65 -7.33 -6.07
CA TYR A 133 -14.58 -7.99 -5.32
C TYR A 133 -14.48 -7.46 -3.88
N VAL A 134 -14.39 -6.14 -3.73
CA VAL A 134 -14.24 -5.51 -2.41
C VAL A 134 -15.51 -5.70 -1.57
N ALA A 135 -16.69 -5.62 -2.15
CA ALA A 135 -17.96 -5.90 -1.47
C ALA A 135 -18.00 -7.35 -0.94
N SER A 136 -17.55 -8.33 -1.72
CA SER A 136 -17.48 -9.73 -1.27
C SER A 136 -16.49 -9.91 -0.10
N TRP A 137 -15.35 -9.22 -0.14
CA TRP A 137 -14.39 -9.22 0.95
C TRP A 137 -14.94 -8.55 2.22
N LYS A 138 -15.68 -7.46 2.07
CA LYS A 138 -16.40 -6.82 3.17
C LYS A 138 -17.40 -7.78 3.81
N MET A 139 -18.20 -8.49 3.01
CA MET A 139 -19.14 -9.50 3.51
C MET A 139 -18.43 -10.59 4.32
N MET A 140 -17.28 -11.09 3.84
CA MET A 140 -16.49 -12.06 4.59
C MET A 140 -15.92 -11.47 5.89
N ALA A 141 -15.43 -10.23 5.87
CA ALA A 141 -14.95 -9.55 7.08
C ALA A 141 -16.05 -9.38 8.13
N GLN A 142 -17.29 -9.12 7.71
CA GLN A 142 -18.46 -8.99 8.58
C GLN A 142 -18.85 -10.28 9.30
N THR A 143 -18.38 -11.44 8.84
CA THR A 143 -18.57 -12.70 9.57
C THR A 143 -17.68 -12.82 10.81
N TYR A 144 -16.60 -12.03 10.89
CA TYR A 144 -15.53 -12.15 11.88
C TYR A 144 -14.85 -13.54 11.90
N ASP A 145 -15.05 -14.35 10.88
CA ASP A 145 -14.35 -15.62 10.68
C ASP A 145 -13.03 -15.36 9.92
N GLY A 146 -11.93 -15.34 10.65
CA GLY A 146 -10.61 -15.04 10.09
C GLY A 146 -10.14 -16.06 9.06
N GLU A 147 -10.45 -17.36 9.26
CA GLU A 147 -10.06 -18.38 8.29
C GLU A 147 -10.84 -18.21 6.99
N LEU A 148 -12.16 -18.04 7.06
CA LEU A 148 -13.01 -17.76 5.90
C LEU A 148 -12.53 -16.52 5.14
N PHE A 149 -12.32 -15.44 5.86
CA PHE A 149 -11.85 -14.16 5.32
C PHE A 149 -10.52 -14.33 4.58
N PHE A 150 -9.50 -14.91 5.23
CA PHE A 150 -8.19 -15.10 4.62
C PHE A 150 -8.26 -16.01 3.38
N ARG A 151 -8.96 -17.16 3.47
CA ARG A 151 -9.08 -18.11 2.34
C ARG A 151 -9.85 -17.52 1.17
N GLY A 152 -10.90 -16.74 1.44
CA GLY A 152 -11.71 -16.10 0.41
C GLY A 152 -10.96 -15.07 -0.40
N MET A 153 -9.94 -14.44 0.17
CA MET A 153 -9.12 -13.45 -0.54
C MET A 153 -8.00 -14.07 -1.39
N LEU A 154 -7.53 -15.29 -1.07
CA LEU A 154 -6.38 -15.89 -1.74
C LEU A 154 -6.46 -15.89 -3.27
N PRO A 155 -7.60 -16.26 -3.92
CA PRO A 155 -7.67 -16.36 -5.37
C PRO A 155 -7.52 -15.01 -6.10
N GLY A 156 -7.97 -13.92 -5.47
CA GLY A 156 -7.85 -12.58 -6.04
C GLY A 156 -6.51 -11.91 -5.79
N VAL A 157 -5.76 -12.41 -4.80
CA VAL A 157 -4.55 -11.73 -4.31
C VAL A 157 -3.27 -12.36 -4.84
N TYR A 158 -3.20 -13.69 -4.93
CA TYR A 158 -1.96 -14.39 -5.29
C TYR A 158 -2.01 -15.04 -6.67
N HIS A 159 -0.88 -14.96 -7.37
CA HIS A 159 -0.67 -15.71 -8.61
C HIS A 159 -0.76 -17.23 -8.39
N PRO A 160 -1.30 -18.03 -9.34
CA PRO A 160 -1.46 -19.49 -9.18
C PRO A 160 -0.18 -20.22 -8.82
N HIS A 161 0.97 -19.83 -9.39
CA HIS A 161 2.27 -20.41 -9.02
C HIS A 161 2.64 -20.16 -7.57
N TYR A 162 2.37 -18.95 -7.06
CA TYR A 162 2.63 -18.61 -5.65
C TYR A 162 1.75 -19.44 -4.73
N LEU A 163 0.44 -19.55 -5.03
CA LEU A 163 -0.51 -20.39 -4.29
C LEU A 163 -0.05 -21.84 -4.22
N LYS A 164 0.38 -22.43 -5.36
CA LYS A 164 0.90 -23.79 -5.42
C LYS A 164 2.16 -23.98 -4.61
N LYS A 165 3.15 -23.09 -4.80
CA LYS A 165 4.47 -23.16 -4.15
C LYS A 165 4.37 -22.98 -2.63
N HIS A 166 3.49 -22.09 -2.16
CA HIS A 166 3.39 -21.71 -0.76
C HIS A 166 2.14 -22.28 -0.05
N LYS A 167 1.50 -23.31 -0.61
CA LYS A 167 0.26 -23.92 -0.11
C LYS A 167 0.29 -24.22 1.40
N VAL A 168 1.38 -24.82 1.90
CA VAL A 168 1.50 -25.20 3.32
C VAL A 168 1.56 -23.94 4.20
N MET A 169 2.38 -22.97 3.84
CA MET A 169 2.53 -21.70 4.57
C MET A 169 1.21 -20.93 4.58
N LEU A 170 0.53 -20.82 3.44
CA LEU A 170 -0.76 -20.13 3.33
C LEU A 170 -1.85 -20.81 4.15
N ASN A 171 -1.85 -22.15 4.20
CA ASN A 171 -2.77 -22.90 5.05
C ASN A 171 -2.52 -22.62 6.55
N HIS A 172 -1.27 -22.61 6.99
CA HIS A 172 -0.93 -22.24 8.37
C HIS A 172 -1.36 -20.81 8.69
N ARG A 173 -1.17 -19.86 7.76
CA ARG A 173 -1.64 -18.47 7.93
C ARG A 173 -3.15 -18.40 8.04
N ALA A 174 -3.89 -19.14 7.20
CA ALA A 174 -5.35 -19.19 7.28
C ALA A 174 -5.84 -19.67 8.66
N LEU A 175 -5.21 -20.73 9.20
CA LEU A 175 -5.54 -21.23 10.53
C LEU A 175 -5.20 -20.22 11.64
N ALA A 176 -4.06 -19.53 11.53
CA ALA A 176 -3.68 -18.50 12.49
C ALA A 176 -4.61 -17.27 12.45
N PHE A 177 -5.29 -17.02 11.33
CA PHE A 177 -6.28 -15.93 11.25
C PHE A 177 -7.55 -16.18 12.07
N LYS A 178 -7.81 -17.41 12.53
CA LYS A 178 -8.95 -17.72 13.43
C LYS A 178 -8.93 -16.89 14.72
N ASP A 179 -7.72 -16.60 15.21
CA ASP A 179 -7.55 -15.87 16.48
C ASP A 179 -7.44 -14.35 16.25
N THR A 180 -7.78 -13.87 15.05
CA THR A 180 -7.74 -12.44 14.72
C THR A 180 -8.80 -11.67 15.51
N PRO A 181 -8.44 -10.62 16.24
CA PRO A 181 -9.38 -9.87 17.07
C PRO A 181 -10.42 -9.11 16.21
N LYS A 182 -11.60 -8.90 16.78
CA LYS A 182 -12.73 -8.29 16.08
C LYS A 182 -12.42 -6.90 15.52
N ASP A 183 -11.67 -6.08 16.25
CA ASP A 183 -11.30 -4.72 15.85
C ASP A 183 -10.47 -4.68 14.56
N TYR A 184 -9.74 -5.76 14.25
CA TYR A 184 -9.07 -5.91 12.96
C TYR A 184 -10.08 -5.90 11.80
N PHE A 185 -11.17 -6.68 11.93
CA PHE A 185 -12.20 -6.75 10.89
C PHE A 185 -12.98 -5.44 10.79
N ASP A 186 -13.28 -4.79 11.91
CA ASP A 186 -13.93 -3.48 11.94
C ASP A 186 -13.07 -2.45 11.18
N GLY A 187 -11.74 -2.47 11.37
CA GLY A 187 -10.78 -1.67 10.61
C GLY A 187 -10.79 -2.00 9.11
N GLN A 188 -10.77 -3.29 8.74
CA GLN A 188 -10.84 -3.71 7.32
C GLN A 188 -12.14 -3.24 6.66
N ILE A 189 -13.28 -3.37 7.34
CA ILE A 189 -14.58 -2.91 6.85
C ILE A 189 -14.54 -1.40 6.58
N ALA A 190 -13.99 -0.61 7.51
CA ALA A 190 -13.86 0.83 7.34
C ALA A 190 -12.98 1.20 6.12
N LEU A 191 -11.87 0.46 5.90
CA LEU A 191 -11.00 0.65 4.74
C LEU A 191 -11.70 0.26 3.42
N TYR A 192 -12.48 -0.83 3.40
CA TYR A 192 -13.27 -1.22 2.22
C TYR A 192 -14.34 -0.19 1.90
N ASP A 193 -15.04 0.32 2.92
CA ASP A 193 -16.03 1.38 2.73
C ASP A 193 -15.40 2.66 2.21
N THR A 194 -14.23 3.05 2.73
CA THR A 194 -13.44 4.17 2.20
C THR A 194 -13.08 3.96 0.74
N PHE A 195 -12.57 2.77 0.39
CA PHE A 195 -12.19 2.45 -0.98
C PHE A 195 -13.36 2.57 -1.95
N MET A 196 -14.51 1.99 -1.59
CA MET A 196 -15.71 1.99 -2.46
C MET A 196 -16.39 3.37 -2.56
N SER A 197 -16.30 4.22 -1.54
CA SER A 197 -17.02 5.48 -1.49
C SER A 197 -16.21 6.72 -1.88
N ASP A 198 -14.87 6.68 -1.73
CA ASP A 198 -14.02 7.89 -1.82
C ASP A 198 -12.97 7.81 -2.93
N LEU A 199 -12.73 6.63 -3.54
CA LEU A 199 -11.69 6.51 -4.57
C LEU A 199 -12.14 7.14 -5.90
N HIS A 200 -11.63 8.35 -6.17
CA HIS A 200 -11.84 9.08 -7.41
C HIS A 200 -10.66 10.02 -7.69
N LEU A 201 -9.49 9.45 -8.02
CA LEU A 201 -8.23 10.19 -8.19
C LEU A 201 -7.87 10.47 -9.66
N THR A 202 -8.40 9.71 -10.61
CA THR A 202 -8.07 9.84 -12.05
C THR A 202 -8.12 11.29 -12.57
N PRO A 203 -9.16 12.11 -12.25
CA PRO A 203 -9.22 13.49 -12.75
C PRO A 203 -8.09 14.40 -12.25
N TYR A 204 -7.40 14.01 -11.18
CA TYR A 204 -6.36 14.81 -10.55
C TYR A 204 -4.94 14.34 -10.88
N LEU A 205 -4.76 13.19 -11.54
CA LEU A 205 -3.44 12.60 -11.81
C LEU A 205 -2.54 13.51 -12.64
N ASN A 206 -3.10 14.26 -13.58
CA ASN A 206 -2.36 15.23 -14.42
C ASN A 206 -1.79 16.41 -13.63
N THR A 207 -2.26 16.65 -12.40
CA THR A 207 -1.71 17.69 -11.49
C THR A 207 -0.45 17.23 -10.76
N ILE A 208 -0.18 15.92 -10.72
CA ILE A 208 1.01 15.35 -10.07
C ILE A 208 2.25 15.72 -10.89
N LYS A 209 3.21 16.41 -10.26
CA LYS A 209 4.45 16.90 -10.89
C LYS A 209 5.70 16.20 -10.38
N VAL A 210 5.59 15.49 -9.26
CA VAL A 210 6.72 14.71 -8.72
C VAL A 210 6.97 13.49 -9.61
N PRO A 211 8.20 12.93 -9.60
CA PRO A 211 8.49 11.68 -10.31
C PRO A 211 7.58 10.53 -9.86
N VAL A 212 7.09 9.76 -10.81
CA VAL A 212 6.17 8.64 -10.57
C VAL A 212 6.72 7.35 -11.19
N LEU A 213 6.67 6.25 -10.41
CA LEU A 213 6.86 4.89 -10.89
C LEU A 213 5.55 4.12 -10.70
N ILE A 214 5.00 3.59 -11.78
CA ILE A 214 3.85 2.67 -11.76
C ILE A 214 4.38 1.26 -11.95
N VAL A 215 4.03 0.34 -11.05
CA VAL A 215 4.40 -1.08 -11.15
C VAL A 215 3.14 -1.93 -11.09
N ALA A 216 2.98 -2.84 -12.03
CA ALA A 216 1.88 -3.81 -12.05
C ALA A 216 2.37 -5.24 -12.21
N GLY A 217 1.72 -6.19 -11.55
CA GLY A 217 1.83 -7.60 -11.88
C GLY A 217 1.06 -7.90 -13.16
N GLU A 218 1.67 -8.61 -14.10
CA GLU A 218 1.05 -8.90 -15.40
C GLU A 218 -0.24 -9.72 -15.26
N GLU A 219 -0.28 -10.59 -14.27
CA GLU A 219 -1.40 -11.49 -13.99
C GLU A 219 -2.17 -11.08 -12.71
N ASP A 220 -2.18 -9.80 -12.38
CA ASP A 220 -3.02 -9.25 -11.31
C ASP A 220 -4.49 -9.28 -11.75
N VAL A 221 -5.26 -10.22 -11.16
CA VAL A 221 -6.69 -10.37 -11.47
C VAL A 221 -7.58 -9.42 -10.65
N LEU A 222 -7.06 -8.89 -9.53
CA LEU A 222 -7.78 -7.96 -8.68
C LEU A 222 -7.76 -6.54 -9.24
N LYS A 223 -6.55 -6.06 -9.55
CA LYS A 223 -6.30 -4.73 -10.14
C LYS A 223 -5.57 -4.89 -11.48
N PRO A 224 -6.28 -5.40 -12.52
CA PRO A 224 -5.66 -5.73 -13.80
C PRO A 224 -4.93 -4.52 -14.43
N ARG A 225 -3.99 -4.85 -15.30
CA ARG A 225 -3.14 -3.92 -16.04
C ARG A 225 -3.88 -2.68 -16.57
N ARG A 226 -5.14 -2.81 -17.02
CA ARG A 226 -5.92 -1.68 -17.56
C ARG A 226 -5.96 -0.46 -16.62
N PHE A 227 -5.97 -0.66 -15.31
CA PHE A 227 -5.93 0.45 -14.34
C PHE A 227 -4.58 1.16 -14.33
N SER A 228 -3.49 0.41 -14.44
CA SER A 228 -2.15 1.00 -14.57
C SER A 228 -1.98 1.73 -15.89
N ASP A 229 -2.56 1.22 -16.99
CA ASP A 229 -2.59 1.88 -18.29
C ASP A 229 -3.35 3.22 -18.24
N ILE A 230 -4.46 3.31 -17.46
CA ILE A 230 -5.18 4.57 -17.18
C ILE A 230 -4.24 5.56 -16.49
N MET A 231 -3.60 5.15 -15.39
CA MET A 231 -2.70 6.02 -14.63
C MET A 231 -1.52 6.50 -15.50
N ALA A 232 -0.93 5.62 -16.30
CA ALA A 232 0.18 5.97 -17.19
C ALA A 232 -0.24 6.96 -18.30
N ARG A 233 -1.46 6.85 -18.81
CA ARG A 233 -2.01 7.80 -19.78
C ARG A 233 -2.21 9.19 -19.18
N GLU A 234 -2.74 9.27 -17.95
CA GLU A 234 -3.00 10.53 -17.24
C GLU A 234 -1.71 11.18 -16.69
N MET A 235 -0.64 10.40 -16.54
CA MET A 235 0.68 10.85 -16.09
C MET A 235 1.78 10.48 -17.11
N PRO A 236 1.89 11.14 -18.28
CA PRO A 236 2.83 10.76 -19.34
C PRO A 236 4.32 10.80 -18.93
N HIS A 237 4.64 11.49 -17.83
CA HIS A 237 5.99 11.53 -17.27
C HIS A 237 6.30 10.35 -16.33
N ALA A 238 5.31 9.52 -16.00
CA ALA A 238 5.52 8.36 -15.14
C ALA A 238 6.34 7.27 -15.87
N GLN A 239 7.24 6.64 -15.11
CA GLN A 239 7.85 5.39 -15.54
C GLN A 239 6.84 4.26 -15.27
N TYR A 240 6.73 3.31 -16.18
CA TYR A 240 5.81 2.18 -16.04
C TYR A 240 6.54 0.86 -16.24
N ALA A 241 6.38 -0.05 -15.29
CA ALA A 241 6.95 -1.39 -15.33
C ALA A 241 5.86 -2.45 -15.11
N LEU A 242 5.86 -3.46 -15.98
CA LEU A 242 5.03 -4.65 -15.86
C LEU A 242 5.90 -5.83 -15.46
N ILE A 243 5.53 -6.54 -14.39
CA ILE A 243 6.29 -7.68 -13.88
C ILE A 243 5.60 -8.97 -14.35
N PRO A 244 6.28 -9.78 -15.20
CA PRO A 244 5.70 -11.02 -15.71
C PRO A 244 5.53 -12.09 -14.62
N GLU A 245 4.56 -12.99 -14.82
CA GLU A 245 4.25 -14.10 -13.90
C GLU A 245 4.07 -13.62 -12.44
N CYS A 246 3.35 -12.52 -12.26
CA CYS A 246 3.14 -11.88 -10.97
C CYS A 246 1.68 -11.48 -10.81
N GLY A 247 1.09 -11.82 -9.66
CA GLY A 247 -0.25 -11.41 -9.26
C GLY A 247 -0.28 -10.07 -8.54
N HIS A 248 -1.25 -9.93 -7.62
CA HIS A 248 -1.50 -8.68 -6.92
C HIS A 248 -0.44 -8.32 -5.85
N VAL A 249 0.19 -9.31 -5.22
CA VAL A 249 1.10 -9.06 -4.08
C VAL A 249 2.57 -9.14 -4.50
N THR A 250 2.96 -8.28 -5.41
CA THR A 250 4.32 -8.17 -5.96
C THR A 250 5.41 -8.12 -4.88
N ILE A 251 5.11 -7.48 -3.73
CA ILE A 251 6.03 -7.38 -2.59
C ILE A 251 6.43 -8.75 -2.01
N PHE A 252 5.62 -9.78 -2.22
CA PHE A 252 5.87 -11.16 -1.78
C PHE A 252 6.23 -12.10 -2.93
N GLU A 253 5.64 -11.89 -4.11
CA GLU A 253 5.78 -12.80 -5.24
C GLU A 253 7.09 -12.59 -5.99
N LYS A 254 7.51 -11.35 -6.18
CA LYS A 254 8.69 -10.96 -6.96
C LYS A 254 9.50 -9.85 -6.23
N PRO A 255 9.88 -10.07 -4.95
CA PRO A 255 10.51 -9.02 -4.14
C PRO A 255 11.83 -8.50 -4.72
N GLU A 256 12.65 -9.37 -5.36
CA GLU A 256 13.93 -8.97 -5.94
C GLU A 256 13.73 -8.06 -7.17
N VAL A 257 12.76 -8.40 -8.03
CA VAL A 257 12.43 -7.59 -9.21
C VAL A 257 11.90 -6.24 -8.78
N LEU A 258 10.97 -6.22 -7.84
CA LEU A 258 10.42 -4.98 -7.28
C LEU A 258 11.52 -4.11 -6.66
N ASN A 259 12.40 -4.71 -5.85
CA ASN A 259 13.52 -3.98 -5.23
C ASN A 259 14.43 -3.34 -6.29
N SER A 260 14.75 -4.05 -7.38
CA SER A 260 15.57 -3.52 -8.47
C SER A 260 14.91 -2.32 -9.15
N LEU A 261 13.61 -2.38 -9.42
CA LEU A 261 12.82 -1.28 -9.99
C LEU A 261 12.82 -0.07 -9.06
N LEU A 262 12.54 -0.27 -7.78
CA LEU A 262 12.50 0.79 -6.77
C LEU A 262 13.88 1.46 -6.61
N ILE A 263 14.95 0.67 -6.53
CA ILE A 263 16.32 1.20 -6.43
C ILE A 263 16.66 2.04 -7.66
N GLY A 264 16.47 1.50 -8.87
CA GLY A 264 16.76 2.21 -10.12
C GLY A 264 15.98 3.52 -10.21
N PHE A 265 14.70 3.50 -9.87
CA PHE A 265 13.85 4.69 -9.87
C PHE A 265 14.33 5.75 -8.86
N ILE A 266 14.60 5.34 -7.61
CA ILE A 266 14.99 6.27 -6.52
C ILE A 266 16.37 6.88 -6.81
N LEU A 267 17.35 6.08 -7.25
CA LEU A 267 18.68 6.59 -7.59
C LEU A 267 18.65 7.63 -8.70
N ASN A 268 17.75 7.50 -9.66
CA ASN A 268 17.58 8.50 -10.73
C ASN A 268 16.99 9.84 -10.23
N GLN A 269 16.52 9.92 -8.97
CA GLN A 269 16.03 11.16 -8.37
C GLN A 269 17.10 11.88 -7.54
N ILE A 270 18.27 11.28 -7.34
CA ILE A 270 19.41 11.90 -6.68
C ILE A 270 20.15 12.71 -7.75
N LYS A 271 20.01 14.03 -7.69
CA LYS A 271 20.79 14.98 -8.50
C LYS A 271 21.89 15.58 -7.69
#